data_d65aea712a21e04636f93460f823cc25
#
_entry.id   d65aea712a21e04636f93460f823cc25
#
_cell.length_a   1.000
_cell.length_b   1.000
_cell.length_c   1.000
_cell.angle_alpha   90.00
_cell.angle_beta   90.00
_cell.angle_gamma   90.00
#
_symmetry.space_group_name_H-M   'P 1'
#
loop_
_entity.id
_entity.type
_entity.pdbx_description
1 polymer ?
#
loop_
_entity_poly.entity_id
_entity_poly.type
_entity_poly.pdbx_seq_one_letter_code
_entity_poly.pdbx_strand_id
1 'polypeptide(L)'
;GFIWSSEMDGYNHLYYYDNTGKLVNQITKGNWDVISFNGYDEKLNTLYYISTEQGQINRDIYSIKLDGTSKKRLSTAQGTSSADFSTGLKYYVSSYSNANTPPVYELHSADGKLIKVLEDNADLKAKMKEYSLSTKEFFTFKNTDGVELNGWMMKPKNFDANKKYPVYMFAYNGPGSNECNNAWETFDFWWHSLLNQEGYMVVCVDGRGTLGRGREFKHCTYLQLGKLETMDQIDAAKYLGALPYVDKTRIG
;
A
#
# COMPACT_ATOMS: atom_id res chain seq x y z
N GLY A 1 7.43 -1.71 -31.17
CA GLY A 1 7.48 -0.71 -30.12
C GLY A 1 7.73 -1.32 -28.77
N PHE A 2 7.76 -0.50 -27.73
CA PHE A 2 7.96 -0.96 -26.37
C PHE A 2 7.13 -0.13 -25.39
N ILE A 3 6.86 -0.71 -24.21
CA ILE A 3 6.17 -0.04 -23.12
C ILE A 3 7.22 0.40 -22.11
N TRP A 4 7.17 1.66 -21.73
CA TRP A 4 8.09 2.28 -20.77
C TRP A 4 7.34 2.80 -19.57
N SER A 5 7.88 2.55 -18.36
CA SER A 5 7.39 3.11 -17.12
C SER A 5 8.16 4.38 -16.79
N SER A 6 7.46 5.49 -16.52
CA SER A 6 8.09 6.79 -16.28
C SER A 6 7.26 7.69 -15.38
N GLU A 7 7.94 8.54 -14.61
CA GLU A 7 7.35 9.58 -13.76
C GLU A 7 7.37 10.96 -14.42
N MET A 8 7.42 11.04 -15.77
CA MET A 8 7.62 12.30 -16.49
C MET A 8 6.49 13.32 -16.28
N ASP A 9 5.28 12.86 -15.97
CA ASP A 9 4.12 13.73 -15.68
C ASP A 9 3.83 13.92 -14.19
N GLY A 10 4.74 13.47 -13.30
CA GLY A 10 4.63 13.62 -11.84
C GLY A 10 4.24 12.35 -11.10
N TYR A 11 3.70 11.34 -11.79
CA TYR A 11 3.37 10.02 -11.24
C TYR A 11 3.95 8.92 -12.14
N ASN A 12 4.13 7.72 -11.57
CA ASN A 12 4.62 6.59 -12.36
C ASN A 12 3.51 6.04 -13.25
N HIS A 13 3.68 6.20 -14.58
CA HIS A 13 2.73 5.75 -15.57
C HIS A 13 3.37 4.95 -16.71
N LEU A 14 2.54 4.24 -17.49
CA LEU A 14 2.93 3.46 -18.64
C LEU A 14 2.78 4.29 -19.92
N TYR A 15 3.81 4.24 -20.77
CA TYR A 15 3.91 4.96 -22.04
C TYR A 15 4.25 3.99 -23.15
N TYR A 16 3.64 4.16 -24.31
CA TYR A 16 3.97 3.38 -25.50
C TYR A 16 4.83 4.18 -26.46
N TYR A 17 5.96 3.59 -26.82
CA TYR A 17 6.91 4.11 -27.82
C TYR A 17 6.98 3.19 -29.02
N ASP A 18 7.16 3.76 -30.22
CA ASP A 18 7.42 3.00 -31.44
C ASP A 18 8.87 2.48 -31.50
N ASN A 19 9.21 1.74 -32.56
CA ASN A 19 10.55 1.18 -32.75
C ASN A 19 11.63 2.25 -33.03
N THR A 20 11.26 3.49 -33.30
CA THR A 20 12.18 4.62 -33.48
C THR A 20 12.45 5.36 -32.15
N GLY A 21 11.78 5.00 -31.08
CA GLY A 21 11.85 5.68 -29.79
C GLY A 21 10.94 6.92 -29.69
N LYS A 22 10.01 7.10 -30.64
CA LYS A 22 9.03 8.19 -30.58
C LYS A 22 7.88 7.79 -29.70
N LEU A 23 7.49 8.68 -28.77
CA LEU A 23 6.28 8.50 -27.95
C LEU A 23 5.04 8.48 -28.83
N VAL A 24 4.28 7.39 -28.73
CA VAL A 24 3.00 7.22 -29.44
C VAL A 24 1.86 7.73 -28.55
N ASN A 25 1.75 7.23 -27.31
CA ASN A 25 0.77 7.71 -26.35
C ASN A 25 1.16 7.39 -24.91
N GLN A 26 0.56 8.11 -23.96
CA GLN A 26 0.53 7.77 -22.56
C GLN A 26 -0.66 6.84 -22.30
N ILE A 27 -0.40 5.62 -21.82
CA ILE A 27 -1.40 4.58 -21.63
C ILE A 27 -2.21 4.81 -20.35
N THR A 28 -1.53 5.09 -19.24
CA THR A 28 -2.16 5.35 -17.93
C THR A 28 -1.95 6.80 -17.52
N LYS A 29 -2.94 7.40 -16.81
CA LYS A 29 -2.90 8.81 -16.37
C LYS A 29 -3.63 8.99 -15.06
N GLY A 30 -3.23 9.97 -14.27
CA GLY A 30 -3.92 10.38 -13.04
C GLY A 30 -2.96 10.69 -11.89
N ASN A 31 -3.49 11.11 -10.76
CA ASN A 31 -2.70 11.42 -9.56
C ASN A 31 -2.50 10.15 -8.72
N TRP A 32 -1.91 9.12 -9.31
CA TRP A 32 -1.66 7.80 -8.72
C TRP A 32 -0.52 7.10 -9.47
N ASP A 33 0.12 6.15 -8.83
CA ASP A 33 1.27 5.43 -9.39
C ASP A 33 0.89 4.03 -9.90
N VAL A 34 1.40 3.66 -11.07
CA VAL A 34 1.58 2.26 -11.45
C VAL A 34 2.68 1.67 -10.57
N ILE A 35 2.35 0.61 -9.85
CA ILE A 35 3.30 -0.08 -8.95
C ILE A 35 4.04 -1.18 -9.68
N SER A 36 3.33 -1.93 -10.54
CA SER A 36 3.95 -2.96 -11.37
C SER A 36 3.25 -3.11 -12.71
N PHE A 37 4.02 -3.44 -13.73
CA PHE A 37 3.55 -3.88 -15.03
C PHE A 37 3.61 -5.41 -15.09
N ASN A 38 2.45 -6.06 -15.32
CA ASN A 38 2.30 -7.51 -15.24
C ASN A 38 2.32 -8.20 -16.61
N GLY A 39 2.18 -7.45 -17.69
CA GLY A 39 2.30 -7.98 -19.04
C GLY A 39 1.40 -7.31 -20.07
N TYR A 40 1.68 -7.63 -21.35
CA TYR A 40 0.91 -7.16 -22.50
C TYR A 40 0.48 -8.35 -23.38
N ASP A 41 -0.81 -8.56 -23.53
CA ASP A 41 -1.39 -9.50 -24.45
C ASP A 41 -1.57 -8.85 -25.83
N GLU A 42 -0.69 -9.19 -26.77
CA GLU A 42 -0.71 -8.64 -28.13
C GLU A 42 -1.99 -9.01 -28.89
N LYS A 43 -2.55 -10.19 -28.65
CA LYS A 43 -3.75 -10.66 -29.37
C LYS A 43 -4.99 -9.89 -28.93
N LEU A 44 -5.09 -9.59 -27.65
CA LEU A 44 -6.18 -8.81 -27.07
C LEU A 44 -5.88 -7.31 -27.04
N ASN A 45 -4.66 -6.90 -27.40
CA ASN A 45 -4.17 -5.53 -27.28
C ASN A 45 -4.42 -4.96 -25.88
N THR A 46 -4.09 -5.74 -24.84
CA THR A 46 -4.45 -5.44 -23.44
C THR A 46 -3.24 -5.56 -22.54
N LEU A 47 -3.02 -4.54 -21.69
CA LEU A 47 -2.02 -4.51 -20.64
C LEU A 47 -2.66 -4.86 -19.31
N TYR A 48 -1.85 -5.47 -18.43
CA TYR A 48 -2.19 -5.74 -17.04
C TYR A 48 -1.18 -5.06 -16.12
N TYR A 49 -1.67 -4.42 -15.08
CA TYR A 49 -0.82 -3.67 -14.14
C TYR A 49 -1.47 -3.57 -12.75
N ILE A 50 -0.66 -3.20 -11.77
CA ILE A 50 -1.11 -2.89 -10.41
C ILE A 50 -0.86 -1.41 -10.15
N SER A 51 -1.82 -0.73 -9.50
CA SER A 51 -1.71 0.70 -9.20
C SER A 51 -2.32 1.09 -7.86
N THR A 52 -2.03 2.34 -7.44
CA THR A 52 -2.59 3.00 -6.25
C THR A 52 -3.85 3.82 -6.56
N GLU A 53 -4.54 3.58 -7.66
CA GLU A 53 -5.67 4.41 -8.12
C GLU A 53 -6.83 4.46 -7.11
N GLN A 54 -7.04 3.39 -6.32
CA GLN A 54 -8.06 3.34 -5.27
C GLN A 54 -7.58 3.86 -3.90
N GLY A 55 -6.50 4.60 -3.89
CA GLY A 55 -5.90 5.18 -2.69
C GLY A 55 -4.47 4.73 -2.45
N GLN A 56 -3.69 5.61 -1.86
CA GLN A 56 -2.24 5.48 -1.72
C GLN A 56 -1.80 4.23 -0.95
N ILE A 57 -2.64 3.75 -0.02
CA ILE A 57 -2.38 2.57 0.82
C ILE A 57 -2.92 1.27 0.21
N ASN A 58 -3.64 1.32 -0.92
CA ASN A 58 -4.22 0.15 -1.58
C ASN A 58 -3.44 -0.21 -2.85
N ARG A 59 -3.58 -1.47 -3.27
CA ARG A 59 -2.99 -2.00 -4.50
C ARG A 59 -4.06 -2.79 -5.24
N ASP A 60 -4.35 -2.39 -6.46
CA ASP A 60 -5.42 -2.96 -7.28
C ASP A 60 -4.92 -3.39 -8.64
N ILE A 61 -5.47 -4.52 -9.11
CA ILE A 61 -5.17 -5.11 -10.42
C ILE A 61 -6.07 -4.46 -11.47
N TYR A 62 -5.47 -4.05 -12.58
CA TYR A 62 -6.17 -3.43 -13.71
C TYR A 62 -5.80 -4.09 -15.03
N SER A 63 -6.73 -4.00 -15.97
CA SER A 63 -6.47 -4.15 -17.40
C SER A 63 -6.79 -2.85 -18.15
N ILE A 64 -6.07 -2.58 -19.25
CA ILE A 64 -6.26 -1.41 -20.11
C ILE A 64 -5.79 -1.73 -21.53
N LYS A 65 -6.40 -1.12 -22.56
CA LYS A 65 -5.90 -1.23 -23.92
C LYS A 65 -4.64 -0.40 -24.12
N LEU A 66 -3.81 -0.78 -25.12
CA LEU A 66 -2.56 -0.07 -25.43
C LEU A 66 -2.79 1.41 -25.78
N ASP A 67 -3.95 1.76 -26.29
CA ASP A 67 -4.36 3.14 -26.59
C ASP A 67 -4.88 3.92 -25.36
N GLY A 68 -4.92 3.28 -24.18
CA GLY A 68 -5.41 3.88 -22.94
C GLY A 68 -6.93 3.81 -22.74
N THR A 69 -7.64 3.11 -23.63
CA THR A 69 -9.10 2.92 -23.51
C THR A 69 -9.47 1.64 -22.76
N SER A 70 -10.76 1.45 -22.48
CA SER A 70 -11.32 0.22 -21.90
C SER A 70 -10.64 -0.22 -20.60
N LYS A 71 -10.22 0.75 -19.76
CA LYS A 71 -9.67 0.46 -18.43
C LYS A 71 -10.72 -0.26 -17.57
N LYS A 72 -10.31 -1.35 -16.94
CA LYS A 72 -11.14 -2.14 -16.04
C LYS A 72 -10.34 -2.50 -14.78
N ARG A 73 -10.92 -2.27 -13.60
CA ARG A 73 -10.42 -2.84 -12.34
C ARG A 73 -10.83 -4.31 -12.27
N LEU A 74 -9.86 -5.18 -11.99
CA LEU A 74 -10.06 -6.64 -11.89
C LEU A 74 -10.18 -7.11 -10.43
N SER A 75 -9.49 -6.44 -9.51
CA SER A 75 -9.68 -6.64 -8.06
C SER A 75 -10.98 -5.98 -7.58
N THR A 76 -11.66 -6.58 -6.61
CA THR A 76 -12.98 -6.12 -6.16
C THR A 76 -12.99 -5.56 -4.75
N ALA A 77 -12.14 -6.08 -3.87
CA ALA A 77 -12.08 -5.70 -2.46
C ALA A 77 -11.08 -4.56 -2.23
N GLN A 78 -11.28 -3.81 -1.15
CA GLN A 78 -10.35 -2.79 -0.71
C GLN A 78 -9.21 -3.42 0.11
N GLY A 79 -7.98 -3.18 -0.27
CA GLY A 79 -6.80 -3.77 0.33
C GLY A 79 -5.64 -3.81 -0.66
N THR A 80 -4.80 -4.82 -0.53
CA THR A 80 -3.68 -5.06 -1.42
C THR A 80 -3.91 -6.35 -2.20
N SER A 81 -3.97 -6.21 -3.52
CA SER A 81 -4.02 -7.32 -4.47
C SER A 81 -2.74 -7.38 -5.28
N SER A 82 -2.23 -8.59 -5.51
CA SER A 82 -1.18 -8.89 -6.48
C SER A 82 -1.67 -9.91 -7.51
N ALA A 83 -0.98 -10.03 -8.63
CA ALA A 83 -1.34 -10.98 -9.68
C ALA A 83 -0.11 -11.57 -10.34
N ASP A 84 -0.04 -12.91 -10.36
CA ASP A 84 0.95 -13.68 -11.10
C ASP A 84 0.30 -14.28 -12.34
N PHE A 85 0.60 -13.70 -13.51
CA PHE A 85 0.01 -14.11 -14.77
C PHE A 85 0.72 -15.33 -15.37
N SER A 86 -0.06 -16.24 -15.97
CA SER A 86 0.46 -17.32 -16.79
C SER A 86 1.21 -16.79 -18.01
N THR A 87 2.16 -17.56 -18.56
CA THR A 87 2.97 -17.19 -19.73
C THR A 87 2.16 -16.69 -20.93
N GLY A 88 0.94 -17.16 -21.13
CA GLY A 88 0.07 -16.73 -22.21
C GLY A 88 -0.95 -15.66 -21.79
N LEU A 89 -0.84 -15.08 -20.61
CA LEU A 89 -1.73 -14.05 -20.05
C LEU A 89 -3.23 -14.41 -20.09
N LYS A 90 -3.55 -15.73 -20.07
CA LYS A 90 -4.94 -16.22 -20.09
C LYS A 90 -5.54 -16.34 -18.71
N TYR A 91 -4.69 -16.56 -17.73
CA TYR A 91 -5.05 -16.78 -16.32
C TYR A 91 -4.07 -16.05 -15.44
N TYR A 92 -4.50 -15.74 -14.21
CA TYR A 92 -3.60 -15.28 -13.17
C TYR A 92 -4.02 -15.85 -11.79
N VAL A 93 -3.04 -16.04 -10.94
CA VAL A 93 -3.26 -16.24 -9.51
C VAL A 93 -3.21 -14.90 -8.84
N SER A 94 -4.29 -14.50 -8.18
CA SER A 94 -4.30 -13.32 -7.31
C SER A 94 -3.95 -13.71 -5.89
N SER A 95 -3.26 -12.80 -5.19
CA SER A 95 -3.20 -12.78 -3.74
C SER A 95 -3.87 -11.49 -3.27
N TYR A 96 -4.86 -11.60 -2.41
CA TYR A 96 -5.56 -10.47 -1.80
C TYR A 96 -5.45 -10.53 -0.28
N SER A 97 -5.14 -9.41 0.34
CA SER A 97 -5.23 -9.21 1.79
C SER A 97 -5.61 -7.77 2.13
N ASN A 98 -5.96 -7.53 3.38
CA ASN A 98 -5.96 -6.19 3.97
C ASN A 98 -5.25 -6.23 5.33
N ALA A 99 -5.09 -5.07 5.97
CA ALA A 99 -4.31 -4.94 7.20
C ALA A 99 -4.78 -5.87 8.35
N ASN A 100 -6.03 -6.35 8.29
CA ASN A 100 -6.67 -7.14 9.34
C ASN A 100 -7.14 -8.53 8.86
N THR A 101 -6.84 -8.89 7.61
CA THR A 101 -7.30 -10.14 6.99
C THR A 101 -6.14 -10.85 6.29
N PRO A 102 -5.82 -12.11 6.69
CA PRO A 102 -4.81 -12.90 6.03
C PRO A 102 -5.07 -13.09 4.53
N PRO A 103 -4.02 -13.37 3.74
CA PRO A 103 -4.13 -13.52 2.29
C PRO A 103 -5.16 -14.58 1.87
N VAL A 104 -5.84 -14.29 0.76
CA VAL A 104 -6.66 -15.25 0.00
C VAL A 104 -6.03 -15.38 -1.38
N TYR A 105 -5.83 -16.61 -1.83
CA TYR A 105 -5.26 -16.92 -3.13
C TYR A 105 -6.32 -17.48 -4.04
N GLU A 106 -6.46 -16.90 -5.23
CA GLU A 106 -7.52 -17.25 -6.17
C GLU A 106 -6.98 -17.36 -7.59
N LEU A 107 -7.50 -18.34 -8.34
CA LEU A 107 -7.27 -18.46 -9.78
C LEU A 107 -8.36 -17.71 -10.54
N HIS A 108 -7.95 -16.84 -11.43
CA HIS A 108 -8.83 -16.05 -12.29
C HIS A 108 -8.51 -16.23 -13.78
N SER A 109 -9.50 -16.05 -14.63
CA SER A 109 -9.26 -15.74 -16.04
C SER A 109 -8.81 -14.28 -16.21
N ALA A 110 -8.13 -13.98 -17.30
CA ALA A 110 -7.52 -12.67 -17.54
C ALA A 110 -8.51 -11.48 -17.52
N ASP A 111 -9.79 -11.73 -17.73
CA ASP A 111 -10.88 -10.75 -17.63
C ASP A 111 -11.35 -10.48 -16.18
N GLY A 112 -10.75 -11.15 -15.19
CA GLY A 112 -11.03 -11.00 -13.76
C GLY A 112 -12.11 -11.95 -13.22
N LYS A 113 -12.61 -12.92 -14.03
CA LYS A 113 -13.60 -13.88 -13.54
C LYS A 113 -12.92 -14.90 -12.64
N LEU A 114 -13.43 -15.07 -11.42
CA LEU A 114 -13.00 -16.11 -10.48
C LEU A 114 -13.29 -17.50 -11.07
N ILE A 115 -12.27 -18.35 -11.08
CA ILE A 115 -12.36 -19.77 -11.48
C ILE A 115 -12.36 -20.65 -10.26
N LYS A 116 -11.44 -20.40 -9.31
CA LYS A 116 -11.28 -21.24 -8.12
C LYS A 116 -10.58 -20.49 -7.01
N VAL A 117 -11.06 -20.64 -5.78
CA VAL A 117 -10.31 -20.31 -4.57
C VAL A 117 -9.27 -21.41 -4.35
N LEU A 118 -8.00 -21.04 -4.27
CA LEU A 118 -6.88 -21.96 -4.05
C LEU A 118 -6.60 -22.14 -2.56
N GLU A 119 -6.60 -21.02 -1.82
CA GLU A 119 -6.37 -20.99 -0.38
C GLU A 119 -7.07 -19.75 0.22
N ASP A 120 -7.93 -19.96 1.19
CA ASP A 120 -8.65 -18.86 1.88
C ASP A 120 -8.12 -18.57 3.28
N ASN A 121 -7.14 -19.34 3.76
CA ASN A 121 -6.57 -19.28 5.10
C ASN A 121 -7.63 -19.37 6.23
N ALA A 122 -8.68 -20.21 6.03
CA ALA A 122 -9.76 -20.38 6.99
C ALA A 122 -9.25 -20.84 8.36
N ASP A 123 -8.30 -21.78 8.38
CA ASP A 123 -7.71 -22.29 9.62
C ASP A 123 -6.93 -21.21 10.37
N LEU A 124 -6.14 -20.39 9.66
CA LEU A 124 -5.45 -19.26 10.25
C LEU A 124 -6.44 -18.23 10.80
N LYS A 125 -7.49 -17.90 10.06
CA LYS A 125 -8.55 -16.98 10.51
C LYS A 125 -9.28 -17.51 11.74
N ALA A 126 -9.52 -18.81 11.82
CA ALA A 126 -10.11 -19.46 12.99
C ALA A 126 -9.16 -19.36 14.19
N LYS A 127 -7.87 -19.67 13.98
CA LYS A 127 -6.84 -19.62 15.01
C LYS A 127 -6.65 -18.19 15.57
N MET A 128 -6.67 -17.18 14.71
CA MET A 128 -6.57 -15.78 15.12
C MET A 128 -7.68 -15.35 16.09
N LYS A 129 -8.89 -15.94 15.99
CA LYS A 129 -10.00 -15.63 16.89
C LYS A 129 -9.76 -16.10 18.33
N GLU A 130 -8.87 -17.09 18.53
CA GLU A 130 -8.49 -17.57 19.86
C GLU A 130 -7.60 -16.56 20.61
N TYR A 131 -6.97 -15.63 19.88
CA TYR A 131 -6.11 -14.61 20.45
C TYR A 131 -6.83 -13.25 20.49
N SER A 132 -6.53 -12.49 21.52
CA SER A 132 -7.06 -11.12 21.67
C SER A 132 -6.26 -10.13 20.82
N LEU A 133 -6.31 -10.30 19.51
CA LEU A 133 -5.57 -9.46 18.56
C LEU A 133 -6.22 -8.09 18.38
N SER A 134 -5.39 -7.06 18.30
CA SER A 134 -5.80 -5.70 17.93
C SER A 134 -5.87 -5.56 16.42
N THR A 135 -6.66 -4.60 15.96
CA THR A 135 -6.78 -4.25 14.54
C THR A 135 -5.93 -3.03 14.21
N LYS A 136 -5.42 -2.98 12.98
CA LYS A 136 -4.82 -1.76 12.42
C LYS A 136 -5.92 -0.80 11.96
N GLU A 137 -5.83 0.44 12.40
CA GLU A 137 -6.67 1.57 12.01
C GLU A 137 -5.82 2.57 11.24
N PHE A 138 -6.22 2.94 10.03
CA PHE A 138 -5.51 3.95 9.24
C PHE A 138 -5.98 5.36 9.61
N PHE A 139 -5.04 6.31 9.56
CA PHE A 139 -5.31 7.72 9.77
C PHE A 139 -4.41 8.58 8.88
N THR A 140 -4.77 9.85 8.75
CA THR A 140 -3.90 10.87 8.14
C THR A 140 -3.79 12.06 9.07
N PHE A 141 -2.69 12.78 8.97
CA PHE A 141 -2.52 14.09 9.61
C PHE A 141 -1.63 14.98 8.74
N LYS A 142 -1.67 16.28 8.97
CA LYS A 142 -0.79 17.23 8.30
C LYS A 142 0.42 17.52 9.19
N ASN A 143 1.63 17.43 8.61
CA ASN A 143 2.86 17.87 9.25
C ASN A 143 2.93 19.40 9.32
N THR A 144 3.99 19.95 9.93
CA THR A 144 4.21 21.40 10.09
C THR A 144 4.27 22.13 8.74
N ASP A 145 4.73 21.46 7.66
CA ASP A 145 4.79 22.02 6.30
C ASP A 145 3.44 21.92 5.55
N GLY A 146 2.38 21.40 6.20
CA GLY A 146 1.04 21.22 5.61
C GLY A 146 0.91 20.01 4.70
N VAL A 147 1.93 19.15 4.64
CA VAL A 147 1.90 17.91 3.87
C VAL A 147 1.12 16.85 4.66
N GLU A 148 0.10 16.26 4.02
CA GLU A 148 -0.64 15.16 4.61
C GLU A 148 0.20 13.88 4.60
N LEU A 149 0.29 13.20 5.73
CA LEU A 149 1.02 11.95 5.91
C LEU A 149 0.04 10.82 6.26
N ASN A 150 0.33 9.61 5.74
CA ASN A 150 -0.43 8.41 6.08
C ASN A 150 0.18 7.73 7.30
N GLY A 151 -0.67 7.23 8.17
CA GLY A 151 -0.27 6.40 9.31
C GLY A 151 -1.25 5.26 9.56
N TRP A 152 -0.80 4.28 10.32
CA TRP A 152 -1.68 3.31 10.95
C TRP A 152 -1.37 3.22 12.44
N MET A 153 -2.36 2.82 13.24
CA MET A 153 -2.19 2.53 14.65
C MET A 153 -2.89 1.23 15.06
N MET A 154 -2.30 0.54 16.01
CA MET A 154 -2.91 -0.58 16.72
C MET A 154 -3.05 -0.18 18.19
N LYS A 155 -4.29 -0.22 18.69
CA LYS A 155 -4.59 0.06 20.10
C LYS A 155 -4.68 -1.24 20.90
N PRO A 156 -4.37 -1.25 22.21
CA PRO A 156 -4.62 -2.40 23.06
C PRO A 156 -6.05 -2.93 22.93
N LYS A 157 -6.25 -4.24 23.01
CA LYS A 157 -7.60 -4.86 22.88
C LYS A 157 -8.64 -4.26 23.84
N ASN A 158 -8.21 -3.97 25.06
CA ASN A 158 -9.06 -3.37 26.11
C ASN A 158 -8.81 -1.85 26.19
N PHE A 159 -8.75 -1.18 25.03
CA PHE A 159 -8.52 0.24 24.95
C PHE A 159 -9.61 1.03 25.68
N ASP A 160 -9.18 1.93 26.56
CA ASP A 160 -10.04 2.87 27.30
C ASP A 160 -9.55 4.29 27.02
N ALA A 161 -10.38 5.10 26.37
CA ALA A 161 -10.03 6.46 25.97
C ALA A 161 -9.74 7.40 27.16
N ASN A 162 -10.09 6.99 28.39
CA ASN A 162 -9.82 7.75 29.63
C ASN A 162 -8.44 7.42 30.22
N LYS A 163 -7.73 6.43 29.70
CA LYS A 163 -6.38 6.05 30.14
C LYS A 163 -5.32 6.65 29.22
N LYS A 164 -4.08 6.66 29.70
CA LYS A 164 -2.90 7.10 28.97
C LYS A 164 -2.03 5.90 28.61
N TYR A 165 -1.71 5.79 27.33
CA TYR A 165 -0.92 4.67 26.80
C TYR A 165 0.44 5.13 26.29
N PRO A 166 1.50 4.36 26.54
CA PRO A 166 2.78 4.54 25.87
C PRO A 166 2.64 4.20 24.39
N VAL A 167 3.43 4.84 23.53
CA VAL A 167 3.43 4.61 22.08
C VAL A 167 4.79 4.08 21.66
N TYR A 168 4.77 2.95 20.97
CA TYR A 168 5.89 2.44 20.19
C TYR A 168 5.72 2.89 18.73
N MET A 169 6.64 3.71 18.24
CA MET A 169 6.65 4.17 16.85
C MET A 169 7.54 3.24 16.02
N PHE A 170 6.94 2.53 15.07
CA PHE A 170 7.63 1.75 14.06
C PHE A 170 7.78 2.59 12.80
N ALA A 171 8.96 2.61 12.18
CA ALA A 171 9.18 3.31 10.93
C ALA A 171 10.36 2.71 10.15
N TYR A 172 10.24 2.62 8.84
CA TYR A 172 11.34 2.37 7.93
C TYR A 172 11.76 3.66 7.22
N ASN A 173 10.82 4.38 6.60
CA ASN A 173 10.98 5.66 5.88
C ASN A 173 12.06 5.65 4.77
N GLY A 174 12.47 4.48 4.30
CA GLY A 174 13.45 4.38 3.22
C GLY A 174 12.84 4.79 1.87
N PRO A 175 13.62 5.43 0.98
CA PRO A 175 13.16 5.73 -0.36
C PRO A 175 12.84 4.44 -1.10
N GLY A 176 11.73 4.42 -1.83
CA GLY A 176 11.31 3.26 -2.57
C GLY A 176 10.51 2.22 -1.79
N SER A 177 10.13 2.50 -0.54
CA SER A 177 9.26 1.66 0.29
C SER A 177 8.11 2.47 0.91
N ASN A 178 7.10 1.79 1.43
CA ASN A 178 6.09 2.36 2.31
C ASN A 178 5.55 1.26 3.25
N GLU A 179 5.33 1.64 4.52
CA GLU A 179 4.84 0.76 5.57
C GLU A 179 3.33 0.92 5.81
N CYS A 180 2.77 2.06 5.38
CA CYS A 180 1.34 2.32 5.47
C CYS A 180 0.60 1.70 4.28
N ASN A 181 0.60 0.35 4.24
CA ASN A 181 -0.12 -0.43 3.25
C ASN A 181 -1.33 -1.12 3.88
N ASN A 182 -2.45 -1.12 3.18
CA ASN A 182 -3.61 -1.92 3.55
C ASN A 182 -3.38 -3.38 3.11
N ALA A 183 -2.41 -4.02 3.75
CA ALA A 183 -1.96 -5.38 3.48
C ALA A 183 -1.76 -6.13 4.80
N TRP A 184 -1.88 -7.44 4.74
CA TRP A 184 -1.51 -8.32 5.84
C TRP A 184 0.02 -8.37 5.99
N GLU A 185 0.50 -8.11 7.19
CA GLU A 185 1.90 -8.28 7.56
C GLU A 185 2.07 -9.58 8.33
N THR A 186 3.03 -10.41 7.92
CA THR A 186 3.22 -11.73 8.51
C THR A 186 4.09 -11.72 9.75
N PHE A 187 5.21 -11.02 9.72
CA PHE A 187 6.20 -11.07 10.79
C PHE A 187 5.93 -10.05 11.89
N ASP A 188 5.83 -8.78 11.54
CA ASP A 188 5.71 -7.69 12.52
C ASP A 188 4.34 -7.63 13.18
N PHE A 189 3.29 -8.16 12.54
CA PHE A 189 1.95 -8.20 13.10
C PHE A 189 1.90 -8.89 14.47
N TRP A 190 2.60 -10.02 14.63
CA TRP A 190 2.61 -10.77 15.89
C TRP A 190 3.40 -10.05 16.98
N TRP A 191 4.51 -9.43 16.61
CA TRP A 191 5.29 -8.59 17.52
C TRP A 191 4.50 -7.37 17.96
N HIS A 192 3.87 -6.67 17.05
CA HIS A 192 3.01 -5.53 17.36
C HIS A 192 1.80 -5.93 18.21
N SER A 193 1.22 -7.11 17.97
CA SER A 193 0.13 -7.65 18.78
C SER A 193 0.57 -7.98 20.21
N LEU A 194 1.79 -8.50 20.39
CA LEU A 194 2.36 -8.72 21.71
C LEU A 194 2.51 -7.39 22.48
N LEU A 195 3.08 -6.36 21.84
CA LEU A 195 3.20 -5.03 22.44
C LEU A 195 1.84 -4.45 22.86
N ASN A 196 0.81 -4.65 22.03
CA ASN A 196 -0.55 -4.24 22.40
C ASN A 196 -1.09 -4.98 23.63
N GLN A 197 -0.78 -6.27 23.81
CA GLN A 197 -1.15 -7.03 25.00
C GLN A 197 -0.44 -6.52 26.25
N GLU A 198 0.79 -6.04 26.10
CA GLU A 198 1.57 -5.38 27.18
C GLU A 198 1.13 -3.91 27.41
N GLY A 199 0.09 -3.45 26.71
CA GLY A 199 -0.52 -2.14 26.93
C GLY A 199 0.11 -0.99 26.15
N TYR A 200 0.94 -1.27 25.16
CA TYR A 200 1.45 -0.25 24.23
C TYR A 200 0.48 -0.02 23.09
N MET A 201 0.37 1.22 22.65
CA MET A 201 -0.09 1.52 21.29
C MET A 201 1.10 1.36 20.33
N VAL A 202 0.86 0.73 19.18
CA VAL A 202 1.86 0.65 18.12
C VAL A 202 1.41 1.52 16.95
N VAL A 203 2.30 2.37 16.46
CA VAL A 203 1.99 3.35 15.42
C VAL A 203 3.09 3.35 14.37
N CYS A 204 2.71 3.45 13.10
CA CYS A 204 3.62 3.71 12.00
C CYS A 204 3.14 4.91 11.21
N VAL A 205 4.08 5.73 10.72
CA VAL A 205 3.80 6.85 9.83
C VAL A 205 4.81 6.81 8.68
N ASP A 206 4.31 6.84 7.45
CA ASP A 206 5.12 7.04 6.26
C ASP A 206 5.41 8.52 6.06
N GLY A 207 6.66 8.91 6.27
CA GLY A 207 7.16 10.25 6.01
C GLY A 207 7.38 10.51 4.51
N ARG A 208 7.75 11.75 4.20
CA ARG A 208 8.20 12.13 2.86
C ARG A 208 9.38 11.28 2.39
N GLY A 209 9.43 10.99 1.09
CA GLY A 209 10.41 10.08 0.47
C GLY A 209 9.85 8.69 0.20
N THR A 210 8.73 8.28 0.82
CA THR A 210 8.12 6.96 0.62
C THR A 210 7.34 6.87 -0.70
N LEU A 211 6.96 5.65 -1.09
CA LEU A 211 6.32 5.31 -2.38
C LEU A 211 4.80 5.59 -2.42
N GLY A 212 4.27 5.61 -3.66
CA GLY A 212 2.83 5.56 -3.93
C GLY A 212 2.16 6.92 -3.91
N ARG A 213 2.93 8.00 -3.92
CA ARG A 213 2.45 9.38 -3.82
C ARG A 213 3.04 10.32 -4.88
N GLY A 214 3.56 9.74 -5.96
CA GLY A 214 4.16 10.47 -7.07
C GLY A 214 5.61 10.89 -6.84
N ARG A 215 6.19 11.44 -7.90
CA ARG A 215 7.61 11.78 -7.99
C ARG A 215 8.05 12.82 -6.98
N GLU A 216 7.30 13.92 -6.83
CA GLU A 216 7.69 15.01 -5.94
C GLU A 216 7.78 14.57 -4.49
N PHE A 217 6.79 13.82 -4.03
CA PHE A 217 6.78 13.27 -2.67
C PHE A 217 7.92 12.28 -2.44
N LYS A 218 8.19 11.40 -3.44
CA LYS A 218 9.25 10.38 -3.35
C LYS A 218 10.65 10.99 -3.43
N HIS A 219 10.88 11.97 -4.32
CA HIS A 219 12.21 12.48 -4.62
C HIS A 219 12.62 13.68 -3.76
N CYS A 220 11.73 14.22 -2.91
CA CYS A 220 12.07 15.39 -2.07
C CYS A 220 13.23 15.13 -1.09
N THR A 221 13.52 13.85 -0.80
CA THR A 221 14.64 13.46 0.07
C THR A 221 15.96 13.19 -0.68
N TYR A 222 15.97 13.34 -2.02
CA TYR A 222 17.15 13.10 -2.83
C TYR A 222 18.33 13.97 -2.38
N LEU A 223 19.49 13.35 -2.15
CA LEU A 223 20.72 13.95 -1.59
C LEU A 223 20.55 14.57 -0.17
N GLN A 224 19.44 14.31 0.52
CA GLN A 224 19.14 14.86 1.85
C GLN A 224 18.46 13.80 2.75
N LEU A 225 18.85 12.53 2.59
CA LEU A 225 18.29 11.43 3.41
C LEU A 225 18.44 11.71 4.90
N GLY A 226 17.41 11.39 5.66
CA GLY A 226 17.33 11.54 7.11
C GLY A 226 16.82 12.93 7.57
N LYS A 227 16.72 13.94 6.69
CA LYS A 227 16.28 15.28 7.08
C LYS A 227 14.75 15.38 7.17
N LEU A 228 14.08 15.23 6.04
CA LEU A 228 12.61 15.38 5.97
C LEU A 228 11.90 14.23 6.70
N GLU A 229 12.44 13.03 6.59
CA GLU A 229 11.94 11.84 7.28
C GLU A 229 11.95 12.05 8.81
N THR A 230 13.05 12.57 9.37
CA THR A 230 13.14 12.87 10.80
C THR A 230 12.15 13.97 11.21
N MET A 231 12.02 15.03 10.41
CA MET A 231 11.04 16.09 10.68
C MET A 231 9.61 15.54 10.71
N ASP A 232 9.27 14.69 9.75
CA ASP A 232 7.95 14.08 9.67
C ASP A 232 7.67 13.14 10.85
N GLN A 233 8.67 12.37 11.32
CA GLN A 233 8.52 11.53 12.52
C GLN A 233 8.40 12.36 13.80
N ILE A 234 9.11 13.49 13.92
CA ILE A 234 8.95 14.43 15.04
C ILE A 234 7.52 15.01 15.04
N ASP A 235 7.00 15.41 13.88
CA ASP A 235 5.64 15.93 13.77
C ASP A 235 4.59 14.85 14.05
N ALA A 236 4.84 13.60 13.63
CA ALA A 236 4.02 12.45 14.00
C ALA A 236 3.98 12.25 15.52
N ALA A 237 5.13 12.31 16.20
CA ALA A 237 5.20 12.20 17.66
C ALA A 237 4.45 13.35 18.36
N LYS A 238 4.52 14.58 17.85
CA LYS A 238 3.74 15.71 18.38
C LYS A 238 2.24 15.51 18.17
N TYR A 239 1.82 15.07 16.96
CA TYR A 239 0.43 14.76 16.67
C TYR A 239 -0.11 13.67 17.63
N LEU A 240 0.62 12.58 17.80
CA LEU A 240 0.26 11.49 18.72
C LEU A 240 0.20 12.00 20.16
N GLY A 241 1.18 12.78 20.61
CA GLY A 241 1.23 13.35 21.96
C GLY A 241 0.09 14.33 22.28
N ALA A 242 -0.60 14.86 21.26
CA ALA A 242 -1.80 15.70 21.43
C ALA A 242 -3.09 14.85 21.61
N LEU A 243 -3.06 13.55 21.30
CA LEU A 243 -4.22 12.69 21.48
C LEU A 243 -4.52 12.46 22.97
N PRO A 244 -5.80 12.54 23.38
CA PRO A 244 -6.18 12.52 24.81
C PRO A 244 -5.78 11.24 25.54
N TYR A 245 -5.60 10.14 24.84
CA TYR A 245 -5.27 8.82 25.37
C TYR A 245 -3.78 8.44 25.20
N VAL A 246 -2.93 9.36 24.76
CA VAL A 246 -1.49 9.11 24.64
C VAL A 246 -0.73 9.71 25.82
N ASP A 247 0.20 8.95 26.39
CA ASP A 247 1.19 9.45 27.31
C ASP A 247 2.35 10.08 26.54
N LYS A 248 2.30 11.40 26.37
CA LYS A 248 3.30 12.15 25.61
C LYS A 248 4.73 12.07 26.15
N THR A 249 4.91 11.57 27.37
CA THR A 249 6.23 11.38 27.99
C THR A 249 6.81 10.01 27.70
N ARG A 250 6.03 9.12 27.05
CA ARG A 250 6.42 7.74 26.72
C ARG A 250 6.09 7.43 25.26
N ILE A 251 6.66 8.22 24.34
CA ILE A 251 6.63 7.99 22.89
C ILE A 251 8.05 7.67 22.44
N GLY A 252 8.28 6.53 21.81
CA GLY A 252 9.59 6.09 21.35
C GLY A 252 9.52 5.02 20.29
#